data_85ec9db4d264fe94f1cd0ad745cb3a27
#
_entry.id   85ec9db4d264fe94f1cd0ad745cb3a27
#
_cell.length_a   1.000
_cell.length_b   1.000
_cell.length_c   1.000
_cell.angle_alpha   90.00
_cell.angle_beta   90.00
_cell.angle_gamma   90.00
#
_symmetry.space_group_name_H-M   'P 1'
#
loop_
_entity.id
_entity.type
_entity.pdbx_description
1 polymer ?
#
loop_
_entity_poly.entity_id
_entity_poly.type
_entity_poly.pdbx_seq_one_letter_code
_entity_poly.pdbx_strand_id
1 'polypeptide(L)'
;NAMSSKNVPIALTEVFAKGGEGGVELAQKVISAIESSSAQADTFRYTYDLELPLKDKITEIAQKVYSASKVNFDLPATQTLRMLEKNGYGNLPICIAKTQYSFSDNAKLLGAPTGFEVNIKQVRLSAGAGFVVALAGDIMTMPGLPAKPSAQNIDINDDGTIVGLF
;
A
#
# COMPACT_ATOMS: atom_id res chain seq x y z
N ASN A 1 10.49 10.60 20.27
CA ASN A 1 11.51 11.68 20.15
C ASN A 1 11.89 11.99 18.68
N ALA A 2 12.03 11.00 17.77
CA ALA A 2 12.38 11.28 16.35
C ALA A 2 11.30 12.07 15.60
N MET A 3 10.03 11.88 15.92
CA MET A 3 8.92 12.58 15.26
C MET A 3 8.65 13.97 15.87
N SER A 4 8.98 14.18 17.14
CA SER A 4 8.82 15.48 17.79
C SER A 4 9.66 16.57 17.10
N SER A 5 10.86 16.20 16.60
CA SER A 5 11.71 17.12 15.84
C SER A 5 11.14 17.51 14.46
N LYS A 6 10.16 16.74 13.97
CA LYS A 6 9.45 16.97 12.69
C LYS A 6 8.11 17.67 12.85
N ASN A 7 7.75 18.01 14.09
CA ASN A 7 6.45 18.60 14.43
C ASN A 7 5.24 17.75 13.94
N VAL A 8 5.38 16.43 14.01
CA VAL A 8 4.32 15.48 13.61
C VAL A 8 3.67 14.92 14.87
N PRO A 9 2.33 15.02 15.01
CA PRO A 9 1.60 14.40 16.12
C PRO A 9 1.79 12.89 16.15
N ILE A 10 1.95 12.33 17.34
CA ILE A 10 2.15 10.89 17.53
C ILE A 10 1.15 10.41 18.58
N ALA A 11 0.55 9.24 18.36
CA ALA A 11 -0.24 8.50 19.36
C ALA A 11 0.25 7.06 19.44
N LEU A 12 0.32 6.53 20.66
CA LEU A 12 0.47 5.10 20.87
C LEU A 12 -0.90 4.45 20.73
N THR A 13 -1.00 3.42 19.89
CA THR A 13 -2.23 2.65 19.71
C THR A 13 -2.08 1.28 20.36
N GLU A 14 -3.02 0.95 21.23
CA GLU A 14 -3.09 -0.34 21.91
C GLU A 14 -4.42 -1.06 21.59
N VAL A 15 -4.96 -0.82 20.40
CA VAL A 15 -6.27 -1.34 19.97
C VAL A 15 -6.32 -2.86 19.97
N PHE A 16 -5.21 -3.53 19.75
CA PHE A 16 -5.13 -4.99 19.83
C PHE A 16 -5.39 -5.51 21.26
N ALA A 17 -4.81 -4.86 22.27
CA ALA A 17 -4.92 -5.30 23.66
C ALA A 17 -6.15 -4.72 24.39
N LYS A 18 -6.59 -3.52 24.01
CA LYS A 18 -7.59 -2.73 24.75
C LYS A 18 -8.84 -2.40 23.94
N GLY A 19 -8.95 -2.92 22.69
CA GLY A 19 -10.06 -2.59 21.81
C GLY A 19 -10.15 -1.09 21.52
N GLY A 20 -11.37 -0.55 21.42
CA GLY A 20 -11.61 0.87 21.09
C GLY A 20 -10.96 1.86 22.05
N GLU A 21 -10.86 1.53 23.35
CA GLU A 21 -10.22 2.38 24.34
C GLU A 21 -8.75 2.64 24.01
N GLY A 22 -8.04 1.62 23.48
CA GLY A 22 -6.64 1.75 23.06
C GLY A 22 -6.41 2.65 21.85
N GLY A 23 -7.47 3.12 21.18
CA GLY A 23 -7.41 4.01 20.03
C GLY A 23 -7.87 5.45 20.27
N VAL A 24 -8.36 5.77 21.47
CA VAL A 24 -8.97 7.08 21.77
C VAL A 24 -8.00 8.24 21.56
N GLU A 25 -6.75 8.12 22.03
CA GLU A 25 -5.73 9.17 21.84
C GLU A 25 -5.46 9.43 20.35
N LEU A 26 -5.36 8.37 19.53
CA LEU A 26 -5.19 8.51 18.09
C LEU A 26 -6.38 9.24 17.45
N ALA A 27 -7.60 8.85 17.80
CA ALA A 27 -8.82 9.47 17.28
C ALA A 27 -8.88 10.97 17.61
N GLN A 28 -8.57 11.36 18.82
CA GLN A 28 -8.52 12.76 19.25
C GLN A 28 -7.47 13.55 18.46
N LYS A 29 -6.27 13.01 18.25
CA LYS A 29 -5.22 13.66 17.46
C LYS A 29 -5.61 13.80 15.99
N VAL A 30 -6.30 12.81 15.41
CA VAL A 30 -6.80 12.89 14.04
C VAL A 30 -7.86 13.99 13.92
N ILE A 31 -8.82 14.07 14.85
CA ILE A 31 -9.84 15.13 14.86
C ILE A 31 -9.16 16.51 14.95
N SER A 32 -8.24 16.70 15.89
CA SER A 32 -7.51 17.95 16.04
C SER A 32 -6.71 18.34 14.80
N ALA A 33 -6.12 17.37 14.09
CA ALA A 33 -5.40 17.60 12.85
C ALA A 33 -6.34 18.04 11.71
N ILE A 34 -7.53 17.42 11.62
CA ILE A 34 -8.55 17.80 10.64
C ILE A 34 -9.05 19.21 10.91
N GLU A 35 -9.40 19.54 12.15
CA GLU A 35 -9.88 20.86 12.54
C GLU A 35 -8.85 21.96 12.27
N SER A 36 -7.59 21.71 12.56
CA SER A 36 -6.50 22.66 12.28
C SER A 36 -6.19 22.79 10.78
N SER A 37 -6.39 21.75 9.97
CA SER A 37 -6.19 21.81 8.53
C SER A 37 -7.36 22.39 7.76
N SER A 38 -8.58 22.34 8.29
CA SER A 38 -9.77 22.93 7.66
C SER A 38 -9.68 24.46 7.52
N ALA A 39 -8.80 25.11 8.27
CA ALA A 39 -8.48 26.53 8.13
C ALA A 39 -7.58 26.84 6.90
N GLN A 40 -6.96 25.84 6.29
CA GLN A 40 -6.19 25.96 5.06
C GLN A 40 -6.91 25.24 3.95
N ALA A 41 -7.57 26.00 3.08
CA ALA A 41 -8.35 25.47 1.96
C ALA A 41 -7.55 24.45 1.15
N ASP A 42 -8.13 23.26 1.06
CA ASP A 42 -7.82 22.17 0.12
C ASP A 42 -6.35 22.01 -0.28
N THR A 43 -5.57 21.46 0.65
CA THR A 43 -4.16 21.14 0.41
C THR A 43 -3.95 19.72 -0.16
N PHE A 44 -5.04 18.96 -0.37
CA PHE A 44 -4.94 17.63 -0.93
C PHE A 44 -4.38 17.69 -2.37
N ARG A 45 -3.35 16.91 -2.62
CA ARG A 45 -2.75 16.79 -3.95
C ARG A 45 -2.54 15.32 -4.27
N TYR A 46 -2.95 14.93 -5.45
CA TYR A 46 -2.61 13.62 -5.98
C TYR A 46 -1.11 13.52 -6.23
N THR A 47 -0.55 12.33 -6.07
CA THR A 47 0.87 12.05 -6.36
C THR A 47 1.19 12.25 -7.84
N TYR A 48 0.22 12.02 -8.70
CA TYR A 48 0.31 12.16 -10.17
C TYR A 48 -1.06 12.58 -10.74
N ASP A 49 -1.04 13.10 -11.96
CA ASP A 49 -2.25 13.42 -12.72
C ASP A 49 -2.86 12.13 -13.31
N LEU A 50 -4.18 11.95 -13.19
CA LEU A 50 -4.88 10.78 -13.74
C LEU A 50 -4.88 10.73 -15.28
N GLU A 51 -4.65 11.84 -15.95
CA GLU A 51 -4.55 11.89 -17.43
C GLU A 51 -3.18 11.43 -17.95
N LEU A 52 -2.19 11.22 -17.08
CA LEU A 52 -0.91 10.67 -17.51
C LEU A 52 -1.05 9.24 -18.04
N PRO A 53 -0.20 8.83 -18.99
CA PRO A 53 -0.09 7.43 -19.40
C PRO A 53 0.16 6.50 -18.20
N LEU A 54 -0.36 5.28 -18.26
CA LEU A 54 -0.25 4.32 -17.13
C LEU A 54 1.21 4.06 -16.72
N LYS A 55 2.14 4.02 -17.67
CA LYS A 55 3.58 3.90 -17.38
C LYS A 55 4.11 5.07 -16.56
N ASP A 56 3.70 6.28 -16.92
CA ASP A 56 4.18 7.48 -16.25
C ASP A 56 3.62 7.57 -14.83
N LYS A 57 2.36 7.20 -14.61
CA LYS A 57 1.76 7.08 -13.27
C LYS A 57 2.55 6.13 -12.38
N ILE A 58 2.91 4.93 -12.89
CA ILE A 58 3.72 3.95 -12.16
C ILE A 58 5.09 4.53 -11.83
N THR A 59 5.71 5.23 -12.77
CA THR A 59 7.02 5.88 -12.60
C THR A 59 6.95 6.98 -11.54
N GLU A 60 5.93 7.84 -11.58
CA GLU A 60 5.70 8.89 -10.58
C GLU A 60 5.58 8.31 -9.15
N ILE A 61 4.82 7.24 -8.96
CA ILE A 61 4.71 6.57 -7.66
C ILE A 61 6.07 6.02 -7.22
N ALA A 62 6.77 5.29 -8.11
CA ALA A 62 8.04 4.67 -7.76
C ALA A 62 9.10 5.70 -7.37
N GLN A 63 9.15 6.83 -8.07
CA GLN A 63 10.12 7.89 -7.80
C GLN A 63 9.74 8.75 -6.59
N LYS A 64 8.49 9.25 -6.54
CA LYS A 64 8.07 10.19 -5.49
C LYS A 64 7.81 9.51 -4.15
N VAL A 65 7.26 8.29 -4.16
CA VAL A 65 6.87 7.58 -2.92
C VAL A 65 7.98 6.64 -2.45
N TYR A 66 8.60 5.90 -3.37
CA TYR A 66 9.59 4.88 -3.01
C TYR A 66 11.03 5.34 -3.17
N SER A 67 11.29 6.50 -3.78
CA SER A 67 12.64 7.02 -4.04
C SER A 67 13.46 6.14 -5.02
N ALA A 68 12.78 5.45 -5.93
CA ALA A 68 13.43 4.71 -7.00
C ALA A 68 14.10 5.66 -8.00
N SER A 69 15.25 5.27 -8.52
CA SER A 69 15.95 6.02 -9.56
C SER A 69 15.35 5.78 -10.95
N LYS A 70 14.80 4.58 -11.16
CA LYS A 70 14.30 4.14 -12.46
C LYS A 70 13.24 3.05 -12.33
N VAL A 71 12.35 2.96 -13.32
CA VAL A 71 11.36 1.88 -13.44
C VAL A 71 11.59 1.15 -14.76
N ASN A 72 11.76 -0.15 -14.68
CA ASN A 72 11.84 -1.05 -15.82
C ASN A 72 10.50 -1.78 -15.99
N PHE A 73 10.13 -2.02 -17.24
CA PHE A 73 8.88 -2.72 -17.55
C PHE A 73 9.21 -3.94 -18.43
N ASP A 74 8.89 -5.11 -17.94
CA ASP A 74 8.98 -6.33 -18.71
C ASP A 74 8.03 -6.28 -19.92
N LEU A 75 8.31 -7.10 -20.93
CA LEU A 75 7.52 -7.12 -22.14
C LEU A 75 6.02 -7.42 -21.88
N PRO A 76 5.65 -8.40 -21.03
CA PRO A 76 4.24 -8.65 -20.70
C PRO A 76 3.55 -7.45 -20.05
N ALA A 77 4.24 -6.77 -19.12
CA ALA A 77 3.71 -5.56 -18.46
C ALA A 77 3.48 -4.44 -19.50
N THR A 78 4.45 -4.21 -20.38
CA THR A 78 4.36 -3.19 -21.43
C THR A 78 3.19 -3.47 -22.40
N GLN A 79 3.01 -4.72 -22.81
CA GLN A 79 1.92 -5.10 -23.70
C GLN A 79 0.55 -4.91 -23.04
N THR A 80 0.43 -5.30 -21.78
CA THR A 80 -0.81 -5.13 -21.00
C THR A 80 -1.16 -3.66 -20.83
N LEU A 81 -0.19 -2.81 -20.46
CA LEU A 81 -0.43 -1.36 -20.31
C LEU A 81 -0.95 -0.73 -21.61
N ARG A 82 -0.33 -1.02 -22.75
CA ARG A 82 -0.81 -0.54 -24.05
C ARG A 82 -2.21 -1.03 -24.39
N MET A 83 -2.53 -2.28 -24.09
CA MET A 83 -3.85 -2.85 -24.30
C MET A 83 -4.90 -2.13 -23.42
N LEU A 84 -4.58 -1.87 -22.15
CA LEU A 84 -5.48 -1.16 -21.23
C LEU A 84 -5.75 0.27 -21.71
N GLU A 85 -4.73 1.00 -22.09
CA GLU A 85 -4.89 2.36 -22.63
C GLU A 85 -5.75 2.37 -23.90
N LYS A 86 -5.50 1.45 -24.83
CA LYS A 86 -6.30 1.29 -26.07
C LYS A 86 -7.78 0.99 -25.78
N ASN A 87 -8.07 0.30 -24.68
CA ASN A 87 -9.44 -0.07 -24.28
C ASN A 87 -10.10 0.96 -23.35
N GLY A 88 -9.52 2.15 -23.19
CA GLY A 88 -10.13 3.25 -22.43
C GLY A 88 -9.87 3.21 -20.91
N TYR A 89 -8.95 2.39 -20.43
CA TYR A 89 -8.59 2.31 -19.01
C TYR A 89 -7.36 3.17 -18.63
N GLY A 90 -6.94 4.07 -19.53
CA GLY A 90 -5.75 4.89 -19.34
C GLY A 90 -5.85 5.87 -18.16
N ASN A 91 -7.05 6.33 -17.81
CA ASN A 91 -7.31 7.26 -16.71
C ASN A 91 -7.48 6.60 -15.33
N LEU A 92 -7.40 5.25 -15.24
CA LEU A 92 -7.51 4.58 -13.95
C LEU A 92 -6.27 4.82 -13.07
N PRO A 93 -6.47 4.91 -11.74
CA PRO A 93 -5.37 4.99 -10.78
C PRO A 93 -4.58 3.68 -10.71
N ILE A 94 -3.35 3.79 -10.18
CA ILE A 94 -2.41 2.69 -10.05
C ILE A 94 -2.31 2.22 -8.59
N CYS A 95 -2.30 0.90 -8.40
CA CYS A 95 -1.89 0.23 -7.19
C CYS A 95 -0.61 -0.57 -7.48
N ILE A 96 0.46 -0.35 -6.73
CA ILE A 96 1.70 -1.13 -6.86
C ILE A 96 1.72 -2.23 -5.81
N ALA A 97 1.76 -3.49 -6.26
CA ALA A 97 1.95 -4.66 -5.42
C ALA A 97 3.42 -5.09 -5.47
N LYS A 98 4.07 -5.10 -4.32
CA LYS A 98 5.48 -5.46 -4.16
C LYS A 98 5.75 -6.04 -2.78
N THR A 99 6.99 -6.43 -2.48
CA THR A 99 7.37 -6.90 -1.15
C THR A 99 7.05 -5.87 -0.06
N GLN A 100 6.61 -6.35 1.09
CA GLN A 100 6.34 -5.52 2.28
C GLN A 100 7.61 -5.17 3.07
N TYR A 101 8.75 -5.80 2.78
CA TYR A 101 9.98 -5.63 3.55
C TYR A 101 10.85 -4.46 3.09
N SER A 102 10.57 -3.89 1.92
CA SER A 102 11.40 -2.85 1.30
C SER A 102 10.58 -1.88 0.47
N PHE A 103 11.05 -0.66 0.29
CA PHE A 103 10.53 0.25 -0.75
C PHE A 103 10.96 -0.18 -2.15
N SER A 104 12.05 -0.96 -2.28
CA SER A 104 12.41 -1.60 -3.55
C SER A 104 11.52 -2.81 -3.84
N ASP A 105 11.72 -3.44 -5.00
CA ASP A 105 11.11 -4.72 -5.36
C ASP A 105 11.93 -5.93 -4.88
N ASN A 106 13.05 -5.69 -4.19
CA ASN A 106 13.93 -6.72 -3.64
C ASN A 106 13.71 -6.88 -2.13
N ALA A 107 13.12 -8.00 -1.71
CA ALA A 107 12.84 -8.30 -0.30
C ALA A 107 14.09 -8.40 0.59
N LYS A 108 15.29 -8.56 0.01
CA LYS A 108 16.56 -8.62 0.74
C LYS A 108 17.16 -7.24 1.02
N LEU A 109 16.74 -6.22 0.27
CA LEU A 109 17.16 -4.82 0.44
C LEU A 109 16.18 -4.12 1.39
N LEU A 110 16.30 -4.38 2.68
CA LEU A 110 15.32 -4.01 3.70
C LEU A 110 15.12 -2.49 3.86
N GLY A 111 13.90 -2.12 4.25
CA GLY A 111 13.54 -0.77 4.68
C GLY A 111 13.40 0.22 3.53
N ALA A 112 14.04 1.38 3.66
CA ALA A 112 13.96 2.51 2.74
C ALA A 112 15.29 2.75 2.00
N PRO A 113 15.70 1.89 1.06
CA PRO A 113 16.87 2.10 0.23
C PRO A 113 16.66 3.29 -0.71
N THR A 114 17.74 3.80 -1.29
CA THR A 114 17.71 4.87 -2.29
C THR A 114 18.48 4.46 -3.54
N GLY A 115 18.15 5.05 -4.69
CA GLY A 115 18.90 4.83 -5.93
C GLY A 115 18.71 3.46 -6.57
N PHE A 116 17.75 2.67 -6.12
CA PHE A 116 17.40 1.37 -6.70
C PHE A 116 16.50 1.51 -7.94
N GLU A 117 16.44 0.47 -8.73
CA GLU A 117 15.50 0.35 -9.84
C GLU A 117 14.33 -0.56 -9.44
N VAL A 118 13.12 -0.26 -9.92
CA VAL A 118 11.93 -1.08 -9.74
C VAL A 118 11.59 -1.79 -11.05
N ASN A 119 11.32 -3.09 -11.00
CA ASN A 119 11.00 -3.90 -12.18
C ASN A 119 9.53 -4.32 -12.15
N ILE A 120 8.73 -3.78 -13.05
CA ILE A 120 7.32 -4.13 -13.21
C ILE A 120 7.23 -5.35 -14.13
N LYS A 121 6.91 -6.51 -13.55
CA LYS A 121 6.84 -7.80 -14.26
C LYS A 121 5.49 -8.02 -14.93
N GLN A 122 4.43 -7.68 -14.26
CA GLN A 122 3.06 -7.88 -14.76
C GLN A 122 2.17 -6.70 -14.39
N VAL A 123 1.08 -6.56 -15.13
CA VAL A 123 0.03 -5.59 -14.87
C VAL A 123 -1.32 -6.31 -14.94
N ARG A 124 -2.25 -5.96 -14.05
CA ARG A 124 -3.60 -6.51 -14.01
C ARG A 124 -4.62 -5.41 -13.88
N LEU A 125 -5.75 -5.57 -14.56
CA LEU A 125 -6.89 -4.69 -14.40
C LEU A 125 -7.80 -5.20 -13.27
N SER A 126 -8.11 -4.36 -12.31
CA SER A 126 -9.16 -4.57 -11.31
C SER A 126 -10.38 -3.73 -11.69
N ALA A 127 -11.08 -4.15 -12.74
CA ALA A 127 -12.15 -3.37 -13.38
C ALA A 127 -13.28 -3.02 -12.39
N GLY A 128 -13.71 -3.99 -11.58
CA GLY A 128 -14.78 -3.77 -10.59
C GLY A 128 -14.41 -2.80 -9.46
N ALA A 129 -13.11 -2.66 -9.17
CA ALA A 129 -12.60 -1.75 -8.16
C ALA A 129 -12.10 -0.43 -8.77
N GLY A 130 -11.99 -0.34 -10.09
CA GLY A 130 -11.63 0.89 -10.79
C GLY A 130 -10.16 1.28 -10.69
N PHE A 131 -9.22 0.32 -10.69
CA PHE A 131 -7.79 0.61 -10.68
C PHE A 131 -6.97 -0.46 -11.43
N VAL A 132 -5.74 -0.11 -11.74
CA VAL A 132 -4.76 -1.00 -12.39
C VAL A 132 -3.70 -1.40 -11.36
N VAL A 133 -3.42 -2.71 -11.25
CA VAL A 133 -2.39 -3.26 -10.35
C VAL A 133 -1.11 -3.50 -11.14
N ALA A 134 0.00 -2.88 -10.70
CA ALA A 134 1.34 -3.14 -11.19
C ALA A 134 2.09 -4.06 -10.20
N LEU A 135 2.53 -5.23 -10.66
CA LEU A 135 3.26 -6.21 -9.86
C LEU A 135 4.76 -5.98 -10.04
N ALA A 136 5.42 -5.54 -8.96
CA ALA A 136 6.85 -5.24 -8.95
C ALA A 136 7.64 -6.35 -8.27
N GLY A 137 8.67 -6.84 -8.96
CA GLY A 137 9.48 -7.95 -8.49
C GLY A 137 8.74 -9.29 -8.48
N ASP A 138 9.27 -10.24 -7.70
CA ASP A 138 8.64 -11.54 -7.49
C ASP A 138 7.71 -11.47 -6.27
N ILE A 139 6.41 -11.43 -6.53
CA ILE A 139 5.39 -11.39 -5.49
C ILE A 139 4.48 -12.61 -5.60
N MET A 140 4.30 -13.29 -4.49
CA MET A 140 3.32 -14.36 -4.38
C MET A 140 1.95 -13.73 -4.12
N THR A 141 1.05 -13.84 -5.08
CA THR A 141 -0.34 -13.43 -4.92
C THR A 141 -1.15 -14.59 -4.37
N MET A 142 -1.81 -14.38 -3.23
CA MET A 142 -2.60 -15.39 -2.52
C MET A 142 -1.76 -16.62 -2.16
N PRO A 143 -0.93 -16.57 -1.10
CA PRO A 143 -0.28 -17.77 -0.58
C PRO A 143 -1.35 -18.83 -0.32
N GLY A 144 -1.05 -20.09 -0.68
CA GLY A 144 -2.00 -21.18 -0.67
C GLY A 144 -2.78 -21.27 0.64
N LEU A 145 -4.09 -21.11 0.56
CA LEU A 145 -4.96 -21.32 1.71
C LEU A 145 -5.16 -22.81 1.89
N PRO A 146 -5.07 -23.37 3.12
CA PRO A 146 -5.34 -24.77 3.37
C PRO A 146 -6.81 -25.08 3.06
N ALA A 147 -7.09 -26.29 2.58
CA ALA A 147 -8.45 -26.76 2.30
C ALA A 147 -9.35 -26.70 3.56
N LYS A 148 -8.74 -26.83 4.74
CA LYS A 148 -9.38 -26.61 6.05
C LYS A 148 -8.79 -25.36 6.70
N PRO A 149 -9.52 -24.24 6.72
CA PRO A 149 -9.05 -23.00 7.32
C PRO A 149 -8.78 -23.16 8.83
N SER A 150 -7.72 -22.54 9.35
CA SER A 150 -7.42 -22.51 10.80
C SER A 150 -8.59 -21.93 11.60
N ALA A 151 -9.33 -21.01 11.04
CA ALA A 151 -10.52 -20.41 11.67
C ALA A 151 -11.59 -21.45 12.09
N GLN A 152 -11.59 -22.65 11.54
CA GLN A 152 -12.50 -23.73 11.98
C GLN A 152 -12.07 -24.38 13.30
N ASN A 153 -10.83 -24.22 13.71
CA ASN A 153 -10.28 -24.79 14.93
C ASN A 153 -10.05 -23.71 16.02
N ILE A 154 -10.06 -22.42 15.63
CA ILE A 154 -9.86 -21.32 16.59
C ILE A 154 -11.16 -21.10 17.36
N ASP A 155 -11.05 -21.14 18.69
CA ASP A 155 -12.19 -20.91 19.59
C ASP A 155 -11.72 -20.20 20.86
N ILE A 156 -12.67 -19.74 21.67
CA ILE A 156 -12.42 -19.11 22.97
C ILE A 156 -13.10 -19.96 24.03
N ASN A 157 -12.33 -20.46 25.00
CA ASN A 157 -12.84 -21.18 26.15
C ASN A 157 -13.63 -20.25 27.09
N ASP A 158 -14.41 -20.83 28.02
CA ASP A 158 -15.20 -20.07 29.00
C ASP A 158 -14.35 -19.18 29.92
N ASP A 159 -13.07 -19.49 30.10
CA ASP A 159 -12.09 -18.69 30.83
C ASP A 159 -11.44 -17.56 30.00
N GLY A 160 -11.84 -17.38 28.72
CA GLY A 160 -11.29 -16.39 27.81
C GLY A 160 -10.00 -16.82 27.13
N THR A 161 -9.51 -18.03 27.32
CA THR A 161 -8.31 -18.54 26.65
C THR A 161 -8.60 -18.86 25.18
N ILE A 162 -7.79 -18.31 24.27
CA ILE A 162 -7.88 -18.63 22.83
C ILE A 162 -7.18 -19.97 22.58
N VAL A 163 -7.87 -20.89 21.92
CA VAL A 163 -7.37 -22.22 21.54
C VAL A 163 -7.38 -22.41 20.02
N GLY A 164 -6.63 -23.38 19.50
CA GLY A 164 -6.63 -23.75 18.09
C GLY A 164 -5.81 -22.84 17.17
N LEU A 165 -4.93 -21.97 17.72
CA LEU A 165 -4.06 -21.11 16.93
C LEU A 165 -2.89 -21.86 16.28
N PHE A 166 -2.48 -23.01 16.83
CA PHE A 166 -1.37 -23.85 16.39
C PHE A 166 -1.76 -25.32 16.36
#